data_6bd356602bc403dd2abcee84155de5de
#
_entry.id   6bd356602bc403dd2abcee84155de5de
#
_cell.length_a   1.000
_cell.length_b   1.000
_cell.length_c   1.000
_cell.angle_alpha   90.00
_cell.angle_beta   90.00
_cell.angle_gamma   90.00
#
_symmetry.space_group_name_H-M   'P 1'
#
loop_
_entity.id
_entity.type
_entity.pdbx_description
1 polymer ?
#
loop_
_entity_poly.entity_id
_entity_poly.type
_entity_poly.pdbx_seq_one_letter_code
_entity_poly.pdbx_strand_id
1 'polypeptide(L)'
;INVWSPDFTVFKIKLVDFGANGTYDGPGLGDDSEHEITFNNPAQSTWITYSIPLTDFTNLTSLEHISQLILVGGGGKVFIDNVFFSNEVILPQDPTVAAPTPTLPQANVISMFSNAYTNVAVDTWKTDWSNAVLEEVQIAGNDTKKYTALTFVGVETIANQLNITDMEYFNVDVWSPNFTVFKIKLVDFGADA
;
A
#
# COMPACT_ATOMS: atom_id res chain seq x y z
N ILE A 1 -1.60 -10.83 -10.16
CA ILE A 1 -3.02 -11.21 -10.10
C ILE A 1 -3.81 -10.20 -9.28
N ASN A 2 -4.99 -9.83 -9.75
CA ASN A 2 -5.94 -8.99 -9.02
C ASN A 2 -7.06 -9.86 -8.45
N VAL A 3 -7.41 -9.63 -7.19
CA VAL A 3 -8.43 -10.42 -6.48
C VAL A 3 -9.38 -9.50 -5.73
N TRP A 4 -10.67 -9.78 -5.82
CA TRP A 4 -11.72 -9.11 -5.05
C TRP A 4 -12.63 -10.13 -4.39
N SER A 5 -12.99 -9.89 -3.13
CA SER A 5 -13.97 -10.72 -2.43
C SER A 5 -14.72 -9.88 -1.40
N PRO A 6 -16.02 -10.12 -1.18
CA PRO A 6 -16.75 -9.46 -0.12
C PRO A 6 -16.51 -10.07 1.27
N ASP A 7 -16.00 -11.31 1.33
CA ASP A 7 -16.13 -12.15 2.53
C ASP A 7 -14.98 -13.14 2.77
N PHE A 8 -13.90 -13.11 1.98
CA PHE A 8 -12.80 -14.05 2.23
C PHE A 8 -12.01 -13.69 3.50
N THR A 9 -11.67 -14.71 4.29
CA THR A 9 -10.81 -14.59 5.49
C THR A 9 -9.42 -15.13 5.25
N VAL A 10 -9.25 -15.89 4.17
CA VAL A 10 -7.97 -16.42 3.70
C VAL A 10 -7.98 -16.45 2.18
N PHE A 11 -6.84 -16.14 1.60
CA PHE A 11 -6.58 -16.35 0.18
C PHE A 11 -5.24 -17.03 0.01
N LYS A 12 -5.17 -18.03 -0.88
CA LYS A 12 -3.92 -18.74 -1.13
C LYS A 12 -3.67 -18.88 -2.62
N ILE A 13 -2.40 -18.84 -2.95
CA ILE A 13 -1.90 -19.03 -4.32
C ILE A 13 -0.85 -20.13 -4.27
N LYS A 14 -1.09 -21.22 -5.01
CA LYS A 14 -0.15 -22.32 -5.17
C LYS A 14 0.29 -22.43 -6.61
N LEU A 15 1.57 -22.59 -6.83
CA LEU A 15 2.15 -22.99 -8.11
C LEU A 15 2.63 -24.44 -8.00
N VAL A 16 2.43 -25.22 -9.06
CA VAL A 16 2.91 -26.58 -9.19
C VAL A 16 3.72 -26.71 -10.48
N ASP A 17 4.95 -27.16 -10.33
CA ASP A 17 5.85 -27.57 -11.41
C ASP A 17 5.75 -29.10 -11.54
N PHE A 18 5.47 -29.59 -12.73
CA PHE A 18 5.36 -31.03 -13.02
C PHE A 18 6.68 -31.67 -13.40
N GLY A 19 7.79 -30.91 -13.30
CA GLY A 19 9.10 -31.39 -13.69
C GLY A 19 9.25 -31.65 -15.20
N ALA A 20 10.39 -32.20 -15.56
CA ALA A 20 10.76 -32.44 -16.95
C ALA A 20 9.93 -33.54 -17.63
N ASN A 21 9.34 -34.45 -16.85
CA ASN A 21 8.51 -35.54 -17.37
C ASN A 21 7.09 -35.05 -17.77
N GLY A 22 6.67 -33.87 -17.28
CA GLY A 22 5.37 -33.24 -17.60
C GLY A 22 4.15 -33.99 -17.04
N THR A 23 4.36 -34.86 -16.06
CA THR A 23 3.31 -35.70 -15.45
C THR A 23 3.26 -35.39 -13.96
N TYR A 24 2.05 -35.18 -13.43
CA TYR A 24 1.90 -35.02 -11.99
C TYR A 24 1.99 -36.35 -11.27
N ASP A 25 3.08 -36.58 -10.57
CA ASP A 25 3.36 -37.80 -9.79
C ASP A 25 2.84 -37.69 -8.34
N GLY A 26 2.52 -36.49 -7.88
CA GLY A 26 2.02 -36.18 -6.54
C GLY A 26 2.99 -35.33 -5.71
N PRO A 27 2.51 -34.75 -4.58
CA PRO A 27 3.32 -33.83 -3.78
C PRO A 27 4.63 -34.47 -3.29
N GLY A 28 5.78 -33.94 -3.75
CA GLY A 28 7.09 -34.43 -3.38
C GLY A 28 7.46 -35.83 -3.93
N LEU A 29 6.76 -36.29 -4.96
CA LEU A 29 7.06 -37.51 -5.70
C LEU A 29 7.62 -37.15 -7.09
N GLY A 30 8.40 -38.06 -7.65
CA GLY A 30 9.03 -37.82 -8.95
C GLY A 30 9.93 -36.60 -8.96
N ASP A 31 9.78 -35.79 -10.00
CA ASP A 31 10.46 -34.49 -10.17
C ASP A 31 9.50 -33.28 -9.96
N ASP A 32 8.31 -33.54 -9.40
CA ASP A 32 7.32 -32.51 -9.08
C ASP A 32 7.78 -31.63 -7.92
N SER A 33 7.42 -30.35 -7.99
CA SER A 33 7.56 -29.45 -6.86
C SER A 33 6.37 -28.49 -6.77
N GLU A 34 6.01 -28.09 -5.54
CA GLU A 34 4.91 -27.17 -5.33
C GLU A 34 5.17 -26.24 -4.14
N HIS A 35 4.62 -25.04 -4.21
CA HIS A 35 4.63 -24.10 -3.10
C HIS A 35 3.32 -23.32 -3.03
N GLU A 36 2.81 -23.16 -1.81
CA GLU A 36 1.59 -22.38 -1.52
C GLU A 36 1.93 -21.18 -0.64
N ILE A 37 1.53 -19.99 -1.07
CA ILE A 37 1.61 -18.76 -0.28
C ILE A 37 0.22 -18.44 0.26
N THR A 38 0.14 -18.13 1.56
CA THR A 38 -1.11 -17.84 2.28
C THR A 38 -1.18 -16.38 2.69
N PHE A 39 -2.30 -15.73 2.36
CA PHE A 39 -2.67 -14.38 2.81
C PHE A 39 -3.81 -14.49 3.81
N ASN A 40 -3.55 -14.10 5.07
CA ASN A 40 -4.55 -14.14 6.12
C ASN A 40 -5.25 -12.79 6.25
N ASN A 41 -6.58 -12.83 6.44
CA ASN A 41 -7.44 -11.66 6.62
C ASN A 41 -7.20 -10.56 5.56
N PRO A 42 -7.25 -10.88 4.26
CA PRO A 42 -7.10 -9.88 3.23
C PRO A 42 -8.25 -8.86 3.30
N ALA A 43 -8.00 -7.63 2.81
CA ALA A 43 -9.02 -6.60 2.77
C ALA A 43 -10.22 -7.06 1.92
N GLN A 44 -11.44 -6.83 2.43
CA GLN A 44 -12.69 -7.23 1.78
C GLN A 44 -13.30 -6.07 0.99
N SER A 45 -14.16 -6.40 0.01
CA SER A 45 -14.94 -5.44 -0.79
C SER A 45 -14.09 -4.41 -1.55
N THR A 46 -12.83 -4.74 -1.81
CA THR A 46 -11.89 -3.96 -2.62
C THR A 46 -11.04 -4.88 -3.49
N TRP A 47 -10.55 -4.38 -4.62
CA TRP A 47 -9.55 -5.09 -5.41
C TRP A 47 -8.19 -5.05 -4.71
N ILE A 48 -7.55 -6.19 -4.61
CA ILE A 48 -6.19 -6.36 -4.11
C ILE A 48 -5.33 -6.82 -5.28
N THR A 49 -4.18 -6.15 -5.48
CA THR A 49 -3.16 -6.61 -6.41
C THR A 49 -2.10 -7.38 -5.65
N TYR A 50 -1.97 -8.66 -5.96
CA TYR A 50 -0.85 -9.48 -5.48
C TYR A 50 0.23 -9.52 -6.55
N SER A 51 1.35 -8.84 -6.28
CA SER A 51 2.59 -8.92 -7.06
C SER A 51 3.60 -9.68 -6.22
N ILE A 52 3.78 -10.96 -6.52
CA ILE A 52 4.53 -11.90 -5.70
C ILE A 52 5.83 -12.23 -6.41
N PRO A 53 7.00 -11.98 -5.81
CA PRO A 53 8.26 -12.45 -6.36
C PRO A 53 8.24 -13.98 -6.52
N LEU A 54 8.68 -14.50 -7.66
CA LEU A 54 8.73 -15.96 -7.86
C LEU A 54 9.71 -16.64 -6.90
N THR A 55 10.68 -15.89 -6.38
CA THR A 55 11.60 -16.33 -5.31
C THR A 55 10.92 -16.66 -3.98
N ASP A 56 9.70 -16.15 -3.76
CA ASP A 56 8.93 -16.45 -2.54
C ASP A 56 8.31 -17.86 -2.58
N PHE A 57 8.23 -18.46 -3.77
CA PHE A 57 7.82 -19.86 -3.94
C PHE A 57 9.01 -20.80 -3.70
N THR A 58 9.57 -20.76 -2.50
CA THR A 58 10.85 -21.35 -2.12
C THR A 58 10.94 -22.88 -2.24
N ASN A 59 9.82 -23.58 -2.30
CA ASN A 59 9.80 -25.04 -2.45
C ASN A 59 9.73 -25.49 -3.92
N LEU A 60 9.57 -24.55 -4.86
CA LEU A 60 9.71 -24.89 -6.28
C LEU A 60 11.18 -25.14 -6.59
N THR A 61 11.48 -26.27 -7.17
CA THR A 61 12.83 -26.65 -7.59
C THR A 61 13.18 -26.14 -8.98
N SER A 62 12.17 -25.83 -9.77
CA SER A 62 12.26 -25.26 -11.12
C SER A 62 11.07 -24.33 -11.38
N LEU A 63 11.20 -23.48 -12.37
CA LEU A 63 10.13 -22.65 -12.93
C LEU A 63 9.88 -22.97 -14.41
N GLU A 64 10.50 -24.02 -14.93
CA GLU A 64 10.47 -24.35 -16.36
C GLU A 64 9.22 -25.10 -16.78
N HIS A 65 8.56 -25.80 -15.81
CA HIS A 65 7.43 -26.68 -16.11
C HIS A 65 6.20 -26.39 -15.24
N ILE A 66 5.97 -25.11 -14.92
CA ILE A 66 4.80 -24.68 -14.14
C ILE A 66 3.51 -25.07 -14.89
N SER A 67 2.79 -26.03 -14.35
CA SER A 67 1.65 -26.66 -15.00
C SER A 67 0.31 -26.40 -14.30
N GLN A 68 0.33 -25.99 -13.01
CA GLN A 68 -0.89 -25.64 -12.29
C GLN A 68 -0.73 -24.35 -11.49
N LEU A 69 -1.80 -23.56 -11.51
CA LEU A 69 -2.10 -22.48 -10.58
C LEU A 69 -3.34 -22.89 -9.78
N ILE A 70 -3.21 -23.00 -8.46
CA ILE A 70 -4.32 -23.35 -7.58
C ILE A 70 -4.62 -22.15 -6.67
N LEU A 71 -5.89 -21.75 -6.63
CA LEU A 71 -6.36 -20.61 -5.84
C LEU A 71 -7.36 -21.12 -4.80
N VAL A 72 -7.21 -20.65 -3.54
CA VAL A 72 -8.09 -21.02 -2.44
C VAL A 72 -8.64 -19.76 -1.79
N GLY A 73 -9.97 -19.65 -1.72
CA GLY A 73 -10.69 -18.49 -1.17
C GLY A 73 -11.51 -18.78 0.09
N GLY A 74 -11.23 -19.89 0.81
CA GLY A 74 -11.89 -20.23 2.06
C GLY A 74 -13.41 -20.48 1.96
N GLY A 75 -13.93 -20.78 0.74
CA GLY A 75 -15.36 -21.04 0.51
C GLY A 75 -16.21 -19.80 0.25
N GLY A 76 -15.61 -18.61 0.26
CA GLY A 76 -16.27 -17.34 -0.08
C GLY A 76 -16.40 -17.09 -1.58
N LYS A 77 -16.99 -15.95 -1.93
CA LYS A 77 -17.09 -15.49 -3.31
C LYS A 77 -15.81 -14.72 -3.66
N VAL A 78 -15.13 -15.11 -4.76
CA VAL A 78 -13.89 -14.49 -5.21
C VAL A 78 -14.01 -14.12 -6.69
N PHE A 79 -13.63 -12.91 -7.04
CA PHE A 79 -13.43 -12.44 -8.42
C PHE A 79 -11.94 -12.30 -8.68
N ILE A 80 -11.49 -12.72 -9.84
CA ILE A 80 -10.08 -12.78 -10.22
C ILE A 80 -9.92 -12.16 -11.60
N ASP A 81 -8.88 -11.34 -11.75
CA ASP A 81 -8.51 -10.70 -13.01
C ASP A 81 -6.99 -10.51 -13.09
N ASN A 82 -6.50 -10.17 -14.28
CA ASN A 82 -5.10 -9.83 -14.55
C ASN A 82 -4.09 -10.86 -14.02
N VAL A 83 -4.29 -12.13 -14.39
CA VAL A 83 -3.40 -13.24 -14.04
C VAL A 83 -2.30 -13.36 -15.08
N PHE A 84 -1.06 -13.02 -14.70
CA PHE A 84 0.10 -13.10 -15.60
C PHE A 84 1.41 -13.18 -14.81
N PHE A 85 2.47 -13.60 -15.49
CA PHE A 85 3.85 -13.51 -15.01
C PHE A 85 4.55 -12.33 -15.70
N SER A 86 5.45 -11.67 -15.01
CA SER A 86 6.24 -10.55 -15.54
C SER A 86 7.68 -10.60 -14.99
N ASN A 87 8.58 -9.94 -15.67
CA ASN A 87 9.96 -9.71 -15.21
C ASN A 87 10.11 -8.41 -14.40
N GLU A 88 9.03 -7.69 -14.20
CA GLU A 88 8.98 -6.44 -13.45
C GLU A 88 7.86 -6.49 -12.40
N VAL A 89 8.06 -5.82 -11.27
CA VAL A 89 7.01 -5.63 -10.27
C VAL A 89 6.00 -4.62 -10.81
N ILE A 90 4.72 -5.01 -10.88
CA ILE A 90 3.65 -4.08 -11.16
C ILE A 90 3.16 -3.52 -9.82
N LEU A 91 3.69 -2.35 -9.48
CA LEU A 91 3.17 -1.58 -8.35
C LEU A 91 1.88 -0.87 -8.78
N PRO A 92 0.88 -0.77 -7.88
CA PRO A 92 -0.23 0.14 -8.09
C PRO A 92 0.31 1.52 -8.45
N GLN A 93 -0.23 2.12 -9.51
CA GLN A 93 0.13 3.49 -9.90
C GLN A 93 -0.44 4.48 -8.88
N ASP A 94 -0.09 5.76 -9.04
CA ASP A 94 -0.64 6.83 -8.23
C ASP A 94 -2.17 6.75 -8.12
N PRO A 95 -2.78 7.22 -7.03
CA PRO A 95 -4.22 7.15 -6.86
C PRO A 95 -4.93 7.94 -7.97
N THR A 96 -6.02 7.39 -8.48
CA THR A 96 -6.84 8.02 -9.54
C THR A 96 -8.06 8.75 -8.98
N VAL A 97 -8.33 8.59 -7.68
CA VAL A 97 -9.44 9.20 -6.95
C VAL A 97 -8.85 10.13 -5.89
N ALA A 98 -9.43 11.32 -5.77
CA ALA A 98 -9.04 12.28 -4.74
C ALA A 98 -9.23 11.72 -3.32
N ALA A 99 -8.46 12.23 -2.36
CA ALA A 99 -8.71 12.00 -0.95
C ALA A 99 -10.13 12.48 -0.57
N PRO A 100 -10.79 11.85 0.42
CA PRO A 100 -12.11 12.28 0.87
C PRO A 100 -12.11 13.77 1.27
N THR A 101 -13.12 14.51 0.82
CA THR A 101 -13.26 15.91 1.23
C THR A 101 -13.70 15.97 2.70
N PRO A 102 -12.93 16.63 3.59
CA PRO A 102 -13.32 16.77 4.98
C PRO A 102 -14.57 17.65 5.13
N THR A 103 -15.37 17.39 6.14
CA THR A 103 -16.70 18.01 6.33
C THR A 103 -16.83 18.87 7.58
N LEU A 104 -15.80 18.97 8.42
CA LEU A 104 -15.83 19.83 9.61
C LEU A 104 -15.91 21.32 9.20
N PRO A 105 -16.61 22.17 9.99
CA PRO A 105 -16.57 23.61 9.77
C PRO A 105 -15.15 24.17 9.94
N GLN A 106 -14.79 25.15 9.09
CA GLN A 106 -13.47 25.83 9.15
C GLN A 106 -13.13 26.35 10.57
N ALA A 107 -14.12 26.81 11.33
CA ALA A 107 -13.91 27.34 12.68
C ALA A 107 -13.39 26.29 13.69
N ASN A 108 -13.54 25.00 13.38
CA ASN A 108 -13.12 23.90 14.22
C ASN A 108 -11.85 23.21 13.69
N VAL A 109 -11.13 23.87 12.77
CA VAL A 109 -10.00 23.25 12.08
C VAL A 109 -8.83 24.21 11.99
N ILE A 110 -7.65 23.74 12.35
CA ILE A 110 -6.36 24.33 11.99
C ILE A 110 -5.79 23.48 10.86
N SER A 111 -5.92 23.95 9.62
CA SER A 111 -5.51 23.18 8.44
C SER A 111 -4.09 23.57 8.02
N MET A 112 -3.22 22.57 7.92
CA MET A 112 -1.89 22.76 7.33
C MET A 112 -1.93 22.61 5.80
N PHE A 113 -2.75 21.69 5.29
CA PHE A 113 -2.88 21.45 3.85
C PHE A 113 -4.22 20.81 3.51
N SER A 114 -5.07 21.51 2.80
CA SER A 114 -6.33 20.98 2.24
C SER A 114 -6.92 21.98 1.25
N ASN A 115 -7.57 21.48 0.19
CA ASN A 115 -8.34 22.34 -0.71
C ASN A 115 -9.70 22.74 -0.11
N ALA A 116 -10.15 22.09 0.96
CA ALA A 116 -11.41 22.37 1.62
C ALA A 116 -11.35 23.51 2.65
N TYR A 117 -10.13 23.93 3.03
CA TYR A 117 -9.92 24.86 4.14
C TYR A 117 -8.97 26.01 3.77
N THR A 118 -9.03 27.10 4.55
CA THR A 118 -7.96 28.08 4.59
C THR A 118 -6.79 27.50 5.40
N ASN A 119 -5.66 27.31 4.74
CA ASN A 119 -4.49 26.73 5.35
C ASN A 119 -3.65 27.77 6.10
N VAL A 120 -3.06 27.36 7.23
CA VAL A 120 -2.02 28.10 7.91
C VAL A 120 -0.69 28.03 7.14
N ALA A 121 0.23 28.94 7.41
CA ALA A 121 1.55 28.91 6.80
C ALA A 121 2.36 27.72 7.35
N VAL A 122 3.00 26.99 6.43
CA VAL A 122 3.96 25.93 6.73
C VAL A 122 5.29 26.33 6.13
N ASP A 123 6.36 26.33 6.93
CA ASP A 123 7.67 26.79 6.50
C ASP A 123 8.26 25.86 5.43
N THR A 124 8.16 24.58 5.65
CA THR A 124 8.58 23.56 4.66
C THR A 124 7.80 22.26 4.81
N TRP A 125 7.50 21.66 3.67
CA TRP A 125 6.92 20.32 3.58
C TRP A 125 7.99 19.23 3.45
N LYS A 126 9.27 19.61 3.36
CA LYS A 126 10.43 18.73 3.33
C LYS A 126 11.67 19.48 3.78
N THR A 127 12.16 19.16 4.95
CA THR A 127 13.41 19.70 5.47
C THR A 127 14.63 19.18 4.74
N ASP A 128 15.76 19.86 4.83
CA ASP A 128 17.02 19.41 4.21
C ASP A 128 17.54 18.09 4.77
N TRP A 129 17.21 17.78 6.03
CA TRP A 129 17.57 16.51 6.66
C TRP A 129 16.59 15.34 6.34
N SER A 130 15.52 15.59 5.60
CA SER A 130 14.57 14.55 5.17
C SER A 130 15.17 13.60 4.15
N ASN A 131 14.79 12.34 4.23
CA ASN A 131 15.11 11.35 3.22
C ASN A 131 13.83 10.95 2.44
N ALA A 132 13.50 11.77 1.47
CA ALA A 132 12.36 11.66 0.58
C ALA A 132 12.53 12.62 -0.61
N VAL A 133 11.81 12.38 -1.69
CA VAL A 133 11.58 13.34 -2.78
C VAL A 133 10.14 13.83 -2.68
N LEU A 134 9.94 15.15 -2.65
CA LEU A 134 8.61 15.78 -2.62
C LEU A 134 8.25 16.30 -4.01
N GLU A 135 7.04 15.99 -4.44
CA GLU A 135 6.37 16.56 -5.61
C GLU A 135 5.00 17.08 -5.20
N GLU A 136 4.58 18.20 -5.77
CA GLU A 136 3.21 18.70 -5.65
C GLU A 136 2.42 18.25 -6.89
N VAL A 137 1.37 17.49 -6.67
CA VAL A 137 0.58 16.90 -7.75
C VAL A 137 -0.90 17.14 -7.52
N GLN A 138 -1.70 16.94 -8.56
CA GLN A 138 -3.16 16.94 -8.45
C GLN A 138 -3.71 15.53 -8.72
N ILE A 139 -4.52 15.02 -7.80
CA ILE A 139 -5.22 13.76 -7.97
C ILE A 139 -6.71 14.05 -8.12
N ALA A 140 -7.23 13.81 -9.32
CA ALA A 140 -8.63 14.16 -9.68
C ALA A 140 -9.02 15.61 -9.33
N GLY A 141 -8.07 16.55 -9.52
CA GLY A 141 -8.27 17.98 -9.25
C GLY A 141 -8.04 18.41 -7.81
N ASN A 142 -7.66 17.50 -6.91
CA ASN A 142 -7.31 17.81 -5.52
C ASN A 142 -5.79 17.88 -5.36
N ASP A 143 -5.29 19.00 -4.81
CA ASP A 143 -3.85 19.16 -4.53
C ASP A 143 -3.39 18.11 -3.52
N THR A 144 -2.24 17.52 -3.78
CA THR A 144 -1.70 16.41 -2.99
C THR A 144 -0.18 16.51 -2.89
N LYS A 145 0.36 16.25 -1.71
CA LYS A 145 1.80 16.11 -1.49
C LYS A 145 2.20 14.67 -1.79
N LYS A 146 2.99 14.46 -2.82
CA LYS A 146 3.53 13.15 -3.21
C LYS A 146 4.97 13.04 -2.73
N TYR A 147 5.21 12.05 -1.86
CA TYR A 147 6.56 11.71 -1.42
C TYR A 147 6.98 10.38 -2.05
N THR A 148 8.11 10.39 -2.75
CA THR A 148 8.74 9.16 -3.27
C THR A 148 10.02 8.86 -2.53
N ALA A 149 10.47 7.60 -2.53
CA ALA A 149 11.61 7.11 -1.75
C ALA A 149 11.53 7.52 -0.26
N LEU A 150 10.32 7.57 0.31
CA LEU A 150 10.06 8.06 1.65
C LEU A 150 10.59 7.09 2.71
N THR A 151 11.68 7.46 3.36
CA THR A 151 12.14 6.84 4.60
C THR A 151 11.62 7.63 5.80
N PHE A 152 11.79 8.94 5.79
CA PHE A 152 11.21 9.89 6.73
C PHE A 152 11.20 11.30 6.13
N VAL A 153 10.27 12.12 6.58
CA VAL A 153 10.15 13.52 6.19
C VAL A 153 9.83 14.38 7.39
N GLY A 154 10.51 15.53 7.51
CA GLY A 154 10.17 16.60 8.43
C GLY A 154 9.33 17.67 7.72
N VAL A 155 8.24 18.05 8.36
CA VAL A 155 7.41 19.20 8.00
C VAL A 155 7.52 20.19 9.15
N GLU A 156 7.81 21.44 8.86
CA GLU A 156 8.12 22.43 9.90
C GLU A 156 7.21 23.66 9.80
N THR A 157 6.85 24.18 10.98
CA THR A 157 6.11 25.42 11.21
C THR A 157 6.81 26.27 12.27
N ILE A 158 8.14 26.33 12.21
CA ILE A 158 8.99 26.99 13.23
C ILE A 158 8.68 28.49 13.29
N ALA A 159 8.57 29.15 12.13
CA ALA A 159 8.26 30.57 12.07
C ALA A 159 6.79 30.88 12.43
N ASN A 160 5.92 29.89 12.33
CA ASN A 160 4.48 30.00 12.61
C ASN A 160 4.03 28.80 13.44
N GLN A 161 4.53 28.69 14.67
CA GLN A 161 4.19 27.59 15.58
C GLN A 161 2.68 27.50 15.78
N LEU A 162 2.16 26.27 15.75
CA LEU A 162 0.74 26.02 15.86
C LEU A 162 0.34 25.82 17.31
N ASN A 163 -0.57 26.65 17.82
CA ASN A 163 -1.23 26.37 19.08
C ASN A 163 -2.43 25.46 18.83
N ILE A 164 -2.30 24.20 19.20
CA ILE A 164 -3.31 23.15 19.01
C ILE A 164 -3.92 22.68 20.33
N THR A 165 -3.83 23.45 21.42
CA THR A 165 -4.31 23.06 22.74
C THR A 165 -5.83 22.80 22.79
N ASP A 166 -6.60 23.43 21.91
CA ASP A 166 -8.05 23.25 21.81
C ASP A 166 -8.44 22.18 20.77
N MET A 167 -7.48 21.47 20.17
CA MET A 167 -7.73 20.40 19.20
C MET A 167 -7.66 19.04 19.88
N GLU A 168 -8.58 18.13 19.50
CA GLU A 168 -8.62 16.77 20.05
C GLU A 168 -8.06 15.73 19.09
N TYR A 169 -8.04 16.02 17.79
CA TYR A 169 -7.70 15.04 16.76
C TYR A 169 -6.68 15.60 15.76
N PHE A 170 -5.71 14.77 15.40
CA PHE A 170 -4.90 14.96 14.21
C PHE A 170 -5.47 14.10 13.07
N ASN A 171 -5.78 14.72 11.94
CA ASN A 171 -6.35 14.04 10.79
C ASN A 171 -5.40 14.12 9.60
N VAL A 172 -5.20 13.02 8.90
CA VAL A 172 -4.44 12.95 7.66
C VAL A 172 -4.95 11.81 6.80
N ASP A 173 -5.17 12.07 5.52
CA ASP A 173 -5.43 11.03 4.52
C ASP A 173 -4.11 10.61 3.88
N VAL A 174 -3.86 9.32 3.87
CA VAL A 174 -2.61 8.74 3.35
C VAL A 174 -2.93 7.62 2.37
N TRP A 175 -2.28 7.66 1.23
CA TRP A 175 -2.30 6.58 0.27
C TRP A 175 -0.87 6.12 -0.01
N SER A 176 -0.66 4.82 -0.09
CA SER A 176 0.58 4.23 -0.58
C SER A 176 0.33 2.88 -1.23
N PRO A 177 1.01 2.56 -2.32
CA PRO A 177 0.87 1.25 -2.96
C PRO A 177 1.48 0.10 -2.15
N ASN A 178 2.44 0.37 -1.28
CA ASN A 178 3.31 -0.71 -0.78
C ASN A 178 3.90 -0.53 0.63
N PHE A 179 3.53 0.46 1.43
CA PHE A 179 4.09 0.53 2.77
C PHE A 179 3.40 -0.47 3.73
N THR A 180 4.18 -1.06 4.61
CA THR A 180 3.72 -1.95 5.69
C THR A 180 3.63 -1.24 7.03
N VAL A 181 4.33 -0.11 7.17
CA VAL A 181 4.36 0.72 8.37
C VAL A 181 4.31 2.19 7.99
N PHE A 182 3.41 2.92 8.63
CA PHE A 182 3.36 4.37 8.58
C PHE A 182 3.39 4.92 10.01
N LYS A 183 4.25 5.91 10.29
CA LYS A 183 4.39 6.51 11.61
C LYS A 183 4.30 8.01 11.52
N ILE A 184 3.61 8.60 12.49
CA ILE A 184 3.51 10.05 12.68
C ILE A 184 4.16 10.40 14.00
N LYS A 185 4.96 11.47 14.01
CA LYS A 185 5.55 12.06 15.21
C LYS A 185 5.25 13.54 15.22
N LEU A 186 4.68 14.02 16.30
CA LEU A 186 4.58 15.44 16.60
C LEU A 186 5.71 15.86 17.53
N VAL A 187 6.26 17.03 17.31
CA VAL A 187 7.35 17.59 18.14
C VAL A 187 6.91 18.97 18.59
N ASP A 188 6.92 19.17 19.89
CA ASP A 188 6.79 20.45 20.56
C ASP A 188 8.19 20.92 20.96
N PHE A 189 8.62 22.09 20.49
CA PHE A 189 9.92 22.67 20.83
C PHE A 189 9.89 23.41 22.17
N GLY A 190 8.73 23.54 22.80
CA GLY A 190 8.58 24.25 24.05
C GLY A 190 8.59 25.77 23.91
N ALA A 191 8.63 26.45 25.04
CA ALA A 191 8.54 27.91 25.09
C ALA A 191 9.85 28.64 24.70
N ASP A 192 10.94 27.90 24.59
CA ASP A 192 12.28 28.46 24.36
C ASP A 192 12.80 28.22 22.92
N ALA A 193 11.90 27.87 21.99
CA ALA A 193 12.22 27.54 20.61
C ALA A 193 12.29 28.77 19.69
#